data_c08cafb241a8bf986b466488b3a8303b
#
_entry.id   c08cafb241a8bf986b466488b3a8303b
#
_cell.length_a   1.000
_cell.length_b   1.000
_cell.length_c   1.000
_cell.angle_alpha   90.00
_cell.angle_beta   90.00
_cell.angle_gamma   90.00
#
_symmetry.space_group_name_H-M   'P 1'
#
loop_
_entity.id
_entity.type
_entity.pdbx_description
1 polymer ?
#
loop_
_entity_poly.entity_id
_entity_poly.type
_entity_poly.pdbx_seq_one_letter_code
_entity_poly.pdbx_strand_id
1 'polypeptide(L)'
;MTTASSMHRRKTQRTAARARQPPSIVPRAAALEGRDEEGTDLDRALTVMAAARRVLLDAQVALEAILRDRTDPAEQAAASAGLLDIERELQLLENRRRVLVDGTATLNPPSGDDVAEAERVATDLGAVIAANGKAAAMIGLVADAVRLGEKLGG
;
A
#
# COMPACT_ATOMS: atom_id res chain seq x y z
N MET A 1 4.60 90.92 -24.51
CA MET A 1 3.84 90.70 -25.76
C MET A 1 3.70 89.18 -25.95
N THR A 2 2.55 88.78 -26.25
CA THR A 2 2.10 87.53 -26.82
C THR A 2 1.83 86.37 -25.86
N THR A 3 0.57 86.21 -25.66
CA THR A 3 -0.20 85.15 -25.01
C THR A 3 -0.04 83.81 -25.65
N ALA A 4 0.05 82.75 -24.83
CA ALA A 4 -0.11 81.35 -25.30
C ALA A 4 -1.19 80.63 -24.46
N SER A 5 -2.18 80.20 -25.17
CA SER A 5 -3.42 79.60 -24.71
C SER A 5 -3.18 78.18 -24.23
N SER A 6 -3.66 77.88 -23.03
CA SER A 6 -3.65 76.54 -22.42
C SER A 6 -4.86 75.74 -22.87
N MET A 7 -4.61 74.68 -23.61
CA MET A 7 -5.64 73.65 -23.95
C MET A 7 -5.59 72.52 -22.94
N HIS A 8 -6.59 72.47 -22.08
CA HIS A 8 -6.90 71.38 -21.20
C HIS A 8 -7.47 70.18 -21.98
N ARG A 9 -6.65 69.14 -22.10
CA ARG A 9 -7.10 67.86 -22.67
C ARG A 9 -7.55 66.95 -21.52
N ARG A 10 -8.86 66.85 -21.32
CA ARG A 10 -9.46 65.88 -20.39
C ARG A 10 -9.23 64.48 -20.91
N LYS A 11 -8.43 63.68 -20.16
CA LYS A 11 -8.32 62.23 -20.31
C LYS A 11 -9.55 61.57 -19.66
N THR A 12 -10.45 61.06 -20.46
CA THR A 12 -11.49 60.15 -20.01
C THR A 12 -10.90 58.82 -19.59
N GLN A 13 -10.91 58.59 -18.27
CA GLN A 13 -10.59 57.26 -17.74
C GLN A 13 -11.71 56.28 -18.08
N ARG A 14 -11.40 55.34 -18.99
CA ARG A 14 -12.21 54.18 -19.28
C ARG A 14 -12.01 53.19 -18.13
N THR A 15 -12.95 53.12 -17.21
CA THR A 15 -13.06 52.06 -16.21
C THR A 15 -13.37 50.74 -16.92
N ALA A 16 -12.36 49.91 -17.07
CA ALA A 16 -12.53 48.54 -17.55
C ALA A 16 -13.29 47.76 -16.46
N ALA A 17 -14.53 47.44 -16.74
CA ALA A 17 -15.30 46.49 -15.94
C ALA A 17 -14.60 45.13 -15.96
N ARG A 18 -13.99 44.79 -14.82
CA ARG A 18 -13.42 43.47 -14.57
C ARG A 18 -14.57 42.47 -14.52
N ALA A 19 -14.77 41.75 -15.62
CA ALA A 19 -15.71 40.63 -15.69
C ALA A 19 -15.34 39.64 -14.59
N ARG A 20 -16.21 39.54 -13.58
CA ARG A 20 -16.13 38.48 -12.56
C ARG A 20 -16.41 37.16 -13.29
N GLN A 21 -15.37 36.35 -13.47
CA GLN A 21 -15.54 34.95 -13.86
C GLN A 21 -16.39 34.26 -12.78
N PRO A 22 -17.44 33.55 -13.17
CA PRO A 22 -18.18 32.74 -12.22
C PRO A 22 -17.26 31.66 -11.65
N PRO A 23 -17.44 31.29 -10.37
CA PRO A 23 -16.67 30.19 -9.80
C PRO A 23 -16.92 28.94 -10.63
N SER A 24 -15.82 28.34 -11.11
CA SER A 24 -15.86 27.04 -11.79
C SER A 24 -16.48 26.04 -10.81
N ILE A 25 -17.72 25.67 -11.07
CA ILE A 25 -18.39 24.57 -10.37
C ILE A 25 -17.70 23.32 -10.86
N VAL A 26 -16.74 22.81 -10.06
CA VAL A 26 -16.18 21.48 -10.27
C VAL A 26 -17.37 20.51 -10.17
N PRO A 27 -17.65 19.70 -11.19
CA PRO A 27 -18.80 18.80 -11.15
C PRO A 27 -18.66 17.87 -9.94
N ARG A 28 -19.71 17.84 -9.12
CA ARG A 28 -19.78 17.00 -7.90
C ARG A 28 -19.56 15.51 -8.19
N ALA A 29 -19.72 15.10 -9.45
CA ALA A 29 -19.44 13.75 -9.94
C ALA A 29 -17.94 13.37 -9.85
N ALA A 30 -17.03 14.27 -10.26
CA ALA A 30 -15.58 13.98 -10.19
C ALA A 30 -15.05 13.81 -8.76
N ALA A 31 -15.69 14.47 -7.77
CA ALA A 31 -15.34 14.30 -6.37
C ALA A 31 -15.86 12.98 -5.75
N LEU A 32 -16.85 12.34 -6.38
CA LEU A 32 -17.37 11.04 -5.96
C LEU A 32 -16.58 9.89 -6.59
N GLU A 33 -16.17 10.03 -7.84
CA GLU A 33 -15.35 9.03 -8.56
C GLU A 33 -13.99 8.82 -7.85
N GLY A 34 -13.33 9.89 -7.37
CA GLY A 34 -12.07 9.76 -6.62
C GLY A 34 -12.23 9.06 -5.26
N ARG A 35 -13.40 9.14 -4.62
CA ARG A 35 -13.65 8.45 -3.34
C ARG A 35 -13.87 6.95 -3.51
N ASP A 36 -14.49 6.55 -4.62
CA ASP A 36 -14.72 5.14 -4.92
C ASP A 36 -13.40 4.45 -5.31
N GLU A 37 -12.48 5.14 -5.97
CA GLU A 37 -11.14 4.64 -6.29
C GLU A 37 -10.27 4.49 -5.03
N GLU A 38 -10.27 5.46 -4.12
CA GLU A 38 -9.53 5.38 -2.84
C GLU A 38 -10.04 4.22 -1.96
N GLY A 39 -11.36 4.00 -1.90
CA GLY A 39 -11.96 2.86 -1.20
C GLY A 39 -11.49 1.53 -1.78
N THR A 40 -11.46 1.42 -3.11
CA THR A 40 -11.00 0.23 -3.82
C THR A 40 -9.49 -0.03 -3.59
N ASP A 41 -8.68 1.01 -3.51
CA ASP A 41 -7.25 0.93 -3.28
C ASP A 41 -6.93 0.45 -1.85
N LEU A 42 -7.65 0.99 -0.85
CA LEU A 42 -7.52 0.53 0.53
C LEU A 42 -7.97 -0.94 0.67
N ASP A 43 -9.07 -1.33 0.03
CA ASP A 43 -9.54 -2.71 0.06
C ASP A 43 -8.54 -3.68 -0.57
N ARG A 44 -7.92 -3.30 -1.68
CA ARG A 44 -6.84 -4.08 -2.31
C ARG A 44 -5.63 -4.20 -1.39
N ALA A 45 -5.21 -3.11 -0.76
CA ALA A 45 -4.11 -3.12 0.19
C ALA A 45 -4.38 -4.03 1.39
N LEU A 46 -5.59 -3.96 1.96
CA LEU A 46 -6.00 -4.84 3.06
C LEU A 46 -6.07 -6.31 2.62
N THR A 47 -6.46 -6.58 1.39
CA THR A 47 -6.46 -7.94 0.81
C THR A 47 -5.04 -8.51 0.73
N VAL A 48 -4.08 -7.74 0.18
CA VAL A 48 -2.66 -8.15 0.11
C VAL A 48 -2.10 -8.38 1.52
N MET A 49 -2.38 -7.48 2.47
CA MET A 49 -1.93 -7.64 3.86
C MET A 49 -2.54 -8.87 4.53
N ALA A 50 -3.81 -9.16 4.27
CA ALA A 50 -4.46 -10.36 4.81
C ALA A 50 -3.85 -11.65 4.24
N ALA A 51 -3.53 -11.68 2.93
CA ALA A 51 -2.84 -12.78 2.31
C ALA A 51 -1.42 -12.98 2.87
N ALA A 52 -0.64 -11.90 2.99
CA ALA A 52 0.69 -11.94 3.59
C ALA A 52 0.64 -12.44 5.06
N ARG A 53 -0.29 -11.94 5.85
CA ARG A 53 -0.49 -12.40 7.22
C ARG A 53 -0.82 -13.89 7.30
N ARG A 54 -1.66 -14.38 6.40
CA ARG A 54 -1.99 -15.80 6.31
C ARG A 54 -0.75 -16.63 6.01
N VAL A 55 0.07 -16.23 5.03
CA VAL A 55 1.34 -16.91 4.70
C VAL A 55 2.25 -17.00 5.94
N LEU A 56 2.41 -15.90 6.68
CA LEU A 56 3.23 -15.88 7.89
C LEU A 56 2.72 -16.85 8.96
N LEU A 57 1.41 -16.88 9.22
CA LEU A 57 0.82 -17.77 10.22
C LEU A 57 0.87 -19.25 9.82
N ASP A 58 0.59 -19.57 8.55
CA ASP A 58 0.65 -20.94 8.04
C ASP A 58 2.11 -21.47 8.06
N ALA A 59 3.08 -20.61 7.70
CA ALA A 59 4.50 -20.93 7.80
C ALA A 59 4.94 -21.12 9.25
N GLN A 60 4.47 -20.30 10.19
CA GLN A 60 4.77 -20.44 11.60
C GLN A 60 4.37 -21.83 12.10
N VAL A 61 3.15 -22.25 11.86
CA VAL A 61 2.66 -23.57 12.26
C VAL A 61 3.49 -24.69 11.65
N ALA A 62 3.83 -24.57 10.37
CA ALA A 62 4.63 -25.58 9.67
C ALA A 62 6.08 -25.65 10.18
N LEU A 63 6.72 -24.52 10.47
CA LEU A 63 8.08 -24.49 11.03
C LEU A 63 8.12 -25.01 12.47
N GLU A 64 7.10 -24.74 13.29
CA GLU A 64 6.93 -25.34 14.61
C GLU A 64 6.80 -26.87 14.54
N ALA A 65 6.08 -27.40 13.53
CA ALA A 65 6.02 -28.83 13.29
C ALA A 65 7.38 -29.42 12.90
N ILE A 66 8.18 -28.72 12.08
CA ILE A 66 9.55 -29.13 11.75
C ILE A 66 10.41 -29.23 13.00
N LEU A 67 10.35 -28.25 13.91
CA LEU A 67 11.10 -28.28 15.17
C LEU A 67 10.74 -29.47 16.06
N ARG A 68 9.46 -29.85 16.06
CA ARG A 68 8.95 -30.93 16.90
C ARG A 68 9.26 -32.31 16.31
N ASP A 69 9.09 -32.48 15.01
CA ASP A 69 8.98 -33.78 14.39
C ASP A 69 10.21 -34.20 13.57
N ARG A 70 11.09 -33.25 13.21
CA ARG A 70 12.31 -33.54 12.44
C ARG A 70 13.55 -33.61 13.36
N THR A 71 14.44 -34.51 13.02
CA THR A 71 15.72 -34.74 13.77
C THR A 71 16.92 -34.15 13.05
N ASP A 72 16.77 -33.59 11.86
CA ASP A 72 17.84 -32.92 11.11
C ASP A 72 18.19 -31.59 11.77
N PRO A 73 19.42 -31.43 12.31
CA PRO A 73 19.82 -30.18 12.99
C PRO A 73 19.80 -28.95 12.06
N ALA A 74 20.09 -29.14 10.77
CA ALA A 74 20.08 -28.05 9.81
C ALA A 74 18.64 -27.53 9.54
N GLU A 75 17.66 -28.43 9.41
CA GLU A 75 16.25 -28.09 9.29
C GLU A 75 15.72 -27.43 10.57
N GLN A 76 16.11 -27.94 11.76
CA GLN A 76 15.73 -27.33 13.02
C GLN A 76 16.31 -25.92 13.19
N ALA A 77 17.56 -25.71 12.82
CA ALA A 77 18.22 -24.40 12.90
C ALA A 77 17.53 -23.39 11.94
N ALA A 78 17.24 -23.81 10.70
CA ALA A 78 16.54 -23.00 9.74
C ALA A 78 15.11 -22.65 10.21
N ALA A 79 14.37 -23.62 10.73
CA ALA A 79 13.03 -23.41 11.26
C ALA A 79 13.03 -22.44 12.46
N SER A 80 13.97 -22.58 13.39
CA SER A 80 14.10 -21.69 14.53
C SER A 80 14.38 -20.25 14.13
N ALA A 81 15.31 -20.03 13.19
CA ALA A 81 15.61 -18.70 12.65
C ALA A 81 14.38 -18.10 11.94
N GLY A 82 13.70 -18.90 11.10
CA GLY A 82 12.51 -18.47 10.38
C GLY A 82 11.35 -18.06 11.31
N LEU A 83 11.16 -18.73 12.43
CA LEU A 83 10.15 -18.37 13.42
C LEU A 83 10.40 -17.00 14.05
N LEU A 84 11.64 -16.66 14.37
CA LEU A 84 11.98 -15.33 14.89
C LEU A 84 11.72 -14.22 13.87
N ASP A 85 12.03 -14.47 12.59
CA ASP A 85 11.75 -13.52 11.52
C ASP A 85 10.25 -13.35 11.31
N ILE A 86 9.48 -14.43 11.31
CA ILE A 86 8.01 -14.40 11.18
C ILE A 86 7.37 -13.59 12.30
N GLU A 87 7.79 -13.78 13.55
CA GLU A 87 7.24 -13.02 14.68
C GLU A 87 7.46 -11.51 14.50
N ARG A 88 8.65 -11.11 14.09
CA ARG A 88 8.97 -9.71 13.79
C ARG A 88 8.12 -9.16 12.66
N GLU A 89 7.98 -9.90 11.57
CA GLU A 89 7.23 -9.46 10.39
C GLU A 89 5.72 -9.37 10.66
N LEU A 90 5.16 -10.25 11.47
CA LEU A 90 3.76 -10.16 11.92
C LEU A 90 3.50 -8.84 12.68
N GLN A 91 4.42 -8.43 13.56
CA GLN A 91 4.32 -7.17 14.28
C GLN A 91 4.41 -5.97 13.35
N LEU A 92 5.33 -5.98 12.39
CA LEU A 92 5.49 -4.92 11.39
C LEU A 92 4.26 -4.81 10.50
N LEU A 93 3.71 -5.93 10.05
CA LEU A 93 2.52 -5.97 9.20
C LEU A 93 1.29 -5.42 9.94
N GLU A 94 1.11 -5.76 11.21
CA GLU A 94 0.01 -5.23 12.02
C GLU A 94 0.15 -3.72 12.26
N ASN A 95 1.36 -3.22 12.46
CA ASN A 95 1.61 -1.79 12.59
C ASN A 95 1.30 -1.05 11.27
N ARG A 96 1.74 -1.58 10.12
CA ARG A 96 1.42 -1.02 8.80
C ARG A 96 -0.09 -0.99 8.56
N ARG A 97 -0.78 -2.10 8.87
CA ARG A 97 -2.23 -2.17 8.74
C ARG A 97 -2.93 -1.09 9.57
N ARG A 98 -2.50 -0.88 10.81
CA ARG A 98 -3.07 0.15 11.69
C ARG A 98 -2.88 1.54 11.10
N VAL A 99 -1.68 1.87 10.68
CA VAL A 99 -1.33 3.18 10.10
C VAL A 99 -2.12 3.46 8.82
N LEU A 100 -2.36 2.44 7.97
CA LEU A 100 -3.18 2.56 6.76
C LEU A 100 -4.67 2.77 7.09
N VAL A 101 -5.22 2.00 8.03
CA VAL A 101 -6.62 2.13 8.44
C VAL A 101 -6.88 3.47 9.13
N ASP A 102 -5.93 3.96 9.93
CA ASP A 102 -6.02 5.26 10.60
C ASP A 102 -5.79 6.46 9.64
N GLY A 103 -5.45 6.20 8.37
CA GLY A 103 -5.20 7.23 7.36
C GLY A 103 -3.98 8.11 7.64
N THR A 104 -3.04 7.64 8.46
CA THR A 104 -1.85 8.40 8.88
C THR A 104 -0.63 8.15 7.98
N ALA A 105 -0.72 7.18 7.06
CA ALA A 105 0.31 6.92 6.05
C ALA A 105 -0.23 7.13 4.63
N THR A 106 0.70 7.48 3.73
CA THR A 106 0.41 7.50 2.30
C THR A 106 0.30 6.05 1.81
N LEU A 107 -0.83 5.71 1.23
CA LEU A 107 -1.04 4.42 0.58
C LEU A 107 -0.38 4.43 -0.80
N ASN A 108 0.47 3.44 -1.06
CA ASN A 108 0.87 3.09 -2.43
C ASN A 108 -0.09 1.98 -2.90
N PRO A 109 -1.07 2.31 -3.76
CA PRO A 109 -2.13 1.37 -4.09
C PRO A 109 -1.57 0.16 -4.83
N PRO A 110 -1.88 -1.09 -4.37
CA PRO A 110 -1.44 -2.29 -5.06
C PRO A 110 -2.19 -2.45 -6.37
N SER A 111 -1.49 -2.96 -7.38
CA SER A 111 -2.10 -3.37 -8.64
C SER A 111 -2.93 -4.64 -8.46
N GLY A 112 -3.77 -4.96 -9.46
CA GLY A 112 -4.45 -6.26 -9.51
C GLY A 112 -3.45 -7.43 -9.55
N ASP A 113 -2.30 -7.23 -10.17
CA ASP A 113 -1.23 -8.24 -10.25
C ASP A 113 -0.59 -8.49 -8.87
N ASP A 114 -0.44 -7.45 -8.02
CA ASP A 114 0.07 -7.62 -6.66
C ASP A 114 -0.89 -8.44 -5.78
N VAL A 115 -2.21 -8.26 -5.97
CA VAL A 115 -3.23 -9.07 -5.28
C VAL A 115 -3.15 -10.53 -5.74
N ALA A 116 -3.11 -10.77 -7.05
CA ALA A 116 -2.99 -12.12 -7.61
C ALA A 116 -1.68 -12.82 -7.17
N GLU A 117 -0.58 -12.06 -7.10
CA GLU A 117 0.71 -12.57 -6.62
C GLU A 117 0.65 -12.96 -5.13
N ALA A 118 -0.01 -12.16 -4.29
CA ALA A 118 -0.18 -12.48 -2.87
C ALA A 118 -0.99 -13.77 -2.66
N GLU A 119 -2.06 -13.95 -3.44
CA GLU A 119 -2.86 -15.18 -3.41
C GLU A 119 -2.06 -16.40 -3.92
N ARG A 120 -1.24 -16.22 -4.96
CA ARG A 120 -0.36 -17.25 -5.49
C ARG A 120 0.66 -17.70 -4.44
N VAL A 121 1.34 -16.76 -3.76
CA VAL A 121 2.31 -17.08 -2.70
C VAL A 121 1.65 -17.89 -1.57
N ALA A 122 0.42 -17.52 -1.18
CA ALA A 122 -0.33 -18.28 -0.17
C ALA A 122 -0.66 -19.72 -0.64
N THR A 123 -1.02 -19.89 -1.90
CA THR A 123 -1.29 -21.19 -2.51
C THR A 123 -0.02 -22.05 -2.58
N ASP A 124 1.08 -21.47 -3.03
CA ASP A 124 2.38 -22.14 -3.15
C ASP A 124 2.90 -22.61 -1.77
N LEU A 125 2.73 -21.79 -0.72
CA LEU A 125 3.06 -22.21 0.65
C LEU A 125 2.23 -23.42 1.08
N GLY A 126 0.92 -23.39 0.83
CA GLY A 126 0.05 -24.53 1.12
C GLY A 126 0.52 -25.82 0.43
N ALA A 127 0.96 -25.73 -0.83
CA ALA A 127 1.51 -26.86 -1.58
C ALA A 127 2.83 -27.36 -0.97
N VAL A 128 3.74 -26.45 -0.57
CA VAL A 128 5.01 -26.83 0.10
C VAL A 128 4.77 -27.52 1.44
N ILE A 129 3.81 -27.03 2.24
CA ILE A 129 3.43 -27.64 3.51
C ILE A 129 2.85 -29.05 3.27
N ALA A 130 1.92 -29.19 2.34
CA ALA A 130 1.29 -30.48 2.01
C ALA A 130 2.30 -31.53 1.50
N ALA A 131 3.35 -31.07 0.82
CA ALA A 131 4.44 -31.92 0.35
C ALA A 131 5.52 -32.21 1.42
N ASN A 132 5.31 -31.85 2.68
CA ASN A 132 6.34 -31.91 3.74
C ASN A 132 7.66 -31.23 3.33
N GLY A 133 7.55 -30.08 2.69
CA GLY A 133 8.68 -29.32 2.18
C GLY A 133 9.70 -28.93 3.24
N LYS A 134 10.85 -28.42 2.80
CA LYS A 134 11.93 -27.98 3.69
C LYS A 134 11.64 -26.60 4.29
N ALA A 135 12.20 -26.33 5.47
CA ALA A 135 12.11 -25.02 6.11
C ALA A 135 12.55 -23.88 5.19
N ALA A 136 13.64 -24.04 4.44
CA ALA A 136 14.16 -23.04 3.52
C ALA A 136 13.14 -22.65 2.41
N ALA A 137 12.36 -23.61 1.90
CA ALA A 137 11.35 -23.32 0.90
C ALA A 137 10.18 -22.49 1.47
N MET A 138 9.75 -22.77 2.69
CA MET A 138 8.72 -22.02 3.39
C MET A 138 9.21 -20.59 3.70
N ILE A 139 10.43 -20.43 4.17
CA ILE A 139 11.07 -19.13 4.46
C ILE A 139 11.18 -18.28 3.18
N GLY A 140 11.48 -18.89 2.03
CA GLY A 140 11.48 -18.19 0.74
C GLY A 140 10.13 -17.57 0.41
N LEU A 141 9.03 -18.32 0.57
CA LEU A 141 7.68 -17.83 0.34
C LEU A 141 7.24 -16.77 1.38
N VAL A 142 7.69 -16.90 2.62
CA VAL A 142 7.51 -15.84 3.64
C VAL A 142 8.18 -14.54 3.20
N ALA A 143 9.41 -14.60 2.69
CA ALA A 143 10.12 -13.42 2.19
C ALA A 143 9.40 -12.76 0.99
N ASP A 144 8.79 -13.56 0.10
CA ASP A 144 7.97 -13.03 -1.00
C ASP A 144 6.70 -12.34 -0.49
N ALA A 145 6.00 -12.91 0.48
CA ALA A 145 4.83 -12.31 1.11
C ALA A 145 5.16 -11.00 1.84
N VAL A 146 6.27 -10.95 2.56
CA VAL A 146 6.76 -9.74 3.25
C VAL A 146 7.06 -8.64 2.25
N ARG A 147 7.73 -8.94 1.14
CA ARG A 147 8.06 -7.98 0.08
C ARG A 147 6.80 -7.36 -0.54
N LEU A 148 5.74 -8.16 -0.74
CA LEU A 148 4.45 -7.64 -1.20
C LEU A 148 3.82 -6.68 -0.18
N GLY A 149 3.86 -7.01 1.11
CA GLY A 149 3.41 -6.13 2.18
C GLY A 149 4.23 -4.83 2.29
N GLU A 150 5.52 -4.86 1.97
CA GLU A 150 6.39 -3.68 1.99
C GLU A 150 6.10 -2.68 0.88
N LYS A 151 5.68 -3.15 -0.30
CA LYS A 151 5.30 -2.28 -1.41
C LYS A 151 4.12 -1.36 -1.09
N LEU A 152 3.28 -1.71 -0.10
CA LEU A 152 2.07 -0.97 0.26
C LEU A 152 2.33 0.26 1.13
N GLY A 153 3.47 0.30 1.82
CA GLY A 153 3.88 1.42 2.66
C GLY A 153 5.08 2.12 2.03
N GLY A 154 4.84 3.25 1.37
CA GLY A 154 5.89 4.15 0.89
C GLY A 154 6.38 5.05 2.00
#